data_1868f56f0d86a4dfe0bf35dbf412f361
#
_entry.id   1868f56f0d86a4dfe0bf35dbf412f361
#
_cell.length_a   1.000
_cell.length_b   1.000
_cell.length_c   1.000
_cell.angle_alpha   90.00
_cell.angle_beta   90.00
_cell.angle_gamma   90.00
#
_symmetry.space_group_name_H-M   'P 1'
#
loop_
_entity.id
_entity.type
_entity.pdbx_description
1 polymer ?
#
loop_
_entity_poly.entity_id
_entity_poly.type
_entity_poly.pdbx_seq_one_letter_code
_entity_poly.pdbx_strand_id
1 'polypeptide(L)'
;ANPYQLATVFTSETAFNGNPLQSSSTIGMNPNLKPEKTSSIEAGFEAAFWDNRLYLDFTYYKTDSRNQILKLATTAASGYTSQVRNAGHIRNRGYEIQLGAVPIQTSKGFRWNLDLNYGANSSKVVKLDDEGLITSYQLYSSGIQILASVGEAYGTLFGTSYVRDANGNVVVDANGLPKISTTNKTLGKFTPDWTGGISNTFSYRSLSLSFLIDASVGGSIFSNTNKTGKYTGVLANTLSGRDAEHGGLWYYTDAMGNNVRLPESPSYSVSSDGLYYAQVNGQSTRVYQDGIMVEGVTESGSKNEEVVSAEKYYHRIYSIAEANVYDASYVKLREVALSYRLPRLWTQKLHLQEASVTLTGRNLWTIYKSVPNIDPESALTTGNAQGVEAYSLPTTRSFGVNLSVKF
;
A
#
# COMPACT_ATOMS: atom_id res chain seq x y z
N ALA A 1 -17.12 0.98 -19.68
CA ALA A 1 -17.62 -0.16 -20.46
C ALA A 1 -16.73 -0.33 -21.70
N ASN A 2 -16.35 -1.57 -21.99
CA ASN A 2 -15.64 -1.87 -23.22
C ASN A 2 -16.64 -1.92 -24.39
N PRO A 3 -16.21 -1.68 -25.63
CA PRO A 3 -17.05 -1.92 -26.80
C PRO A 3 -17.59 -3.35 -26.81
N TYR A 4 -18.79 -3.56 -27.40
CA TYR A 4 -19.41 -4.88 -27.57
C TYR A 4 -19.86 -5.62 -26.31
N GLN A 5 -20.01 -4.94 -25.17
CA GLN A 5 -20.56 -5.57 -23.95
C GLN A 5 -22.09 -5.82 -23.99
N LEU A 6 -22.77 -5.36 -25.04
CA LEU A 6 -24.21 -5.52 -25.24
C LEU A 6 -24.59 -6.82 -25.95
N ALA A 7 -23.65 -7.44 -26.69
CA ALA A 7 -23.92 -8.63 -27.48
C ALA A 7 -22.81 -9.67 -27.31
N THR A 8 -23.19 -10.94 -27.31
CA THR A 8 -22.21 -12.03 -27.33
C THR A 8 -21.60 -12.11 -28.74
N VAL A 9 -20.26 -12.08 -28.77
CA VAL A 9 -19.50 -12.23 -30.02
C VAL A 9 -18.75 -13.55 -30.02
N PHE A 10 -18.52 -14.09 -31.21
CA PHE A 10 -17.70 -15.27 -31.40
C PHE A 10 -16.27 -14.85 -31.71
N THR A 11 -15.31 -15.56 -31.16
CA THR A 11 -13.89 -15.36 -31.41
C THR A 11 -13.40 -16.44 -32.34
N SER A 12 -12.70 -16.08 -33.43
CA SER A 12 -12.07 -17.05 -34.30
C SER A 12 -10.86 -17.68 -33.59
N GLU A 13 -10.85 -18.99 -33.55
CA GLU A 13 -9.78 -19.80 -32.99
C GLU A 13 -8.87 -20.36 -34.08
N THR A 14 -7.74 -20.98 -33.65
CA THR A 14 -6.86 -21.68 -34.59
C THR A 14 -7.62 -22.78 -35.31
N ALA A 15 -7.56 -22.81 -36.64
CA ALA A 15 -8.24 -23.81 -37.46
C ALA A 15 -7.78 -25.23 -37.08
N PHE A 16 -8.74 -26.16 -36.92
CA PHE A 16 -8.46 -27.57 -36.69
C PHE A 16 -8.62 -28.34 -38.00
N ASN A 17 -7.56 -29.01 -38.43
CA ASN A 17 -7.54 -29.76 -39.73
C ASN A 17 -8.03 -28.91 -40.90
N GLY A 18 -7.68 -27.63 -40.99
CA GLY A 18 -8.09 -26.72 -42.05
C GLY A 18 -9.52 -26.18 -41.92
N ASN A 19 -10.27 -26.58 -40.91
CA ASN A 19 -11.63 -26.07 -40.67
C ASN A 19 -11.59 -24.88 -39.69
N PRO A 20 -12.23 -23.74 -40.03
CA PRO A 20 -12.33 -22.61 -39.12
C PRO A 20 -13.08 -22.99 -37.84
N LEU A 21 -12.52 -22.65 -36.71
CA LEU A 21 -13.15 -22.81 -35.39
C LEU A 21 -13.58 -21.44 -34.86
N GLN A 22 -14.69 -21.44 -34.17
CA GLN A 22 -15.16 -20.27 -33.41
C GLN A 22 -15.53 -20.71 -31.98
N SER A 23 -15.10 -19.93 -31.01
CA SER A 23 -15.52 -20.09 -29.64
C SER A 23 -16.52 -19.00 -29.23
N SER A 24 -17.48 -19.35 -28.40
CA SER A 24 -18.34 -18.38 -27.75
C SER A 24 -17.69 -17.87 -26.48
N SER A 25 -17.93 -16.60 -26.14
CA SER A 25 -17.49 -16.04 -24.87
C SER A 25 -18.11 -16.81 -23.70
N THR A 26 -17.29 -17.15 -22.71
CA THR A 26 -17.76 -17.68 -21.40
C THR A 26 -18.39 -16.59 -20.53
N ILE A 27 -18.41 -15.35 -21.00
CA ILE A 27 -19.02 -14.20 -20.32
C ILE A 27 -20.34 -13.88 -21.03
N GLY A 28 -21.45 -14.01 -20.32
CA GLY A 28 -22.76 -13.59 -20.80
C GLY A 28 -22.85 -12.08 -20.89
N MET A 29 -23.09 -11.57 -22.10
CA MET A 29 -23.32 -10.15 -22.33
C MET A 29 -24.77 -9.77 -22.04
N ASN A 30 -25.02 -8.48 -21.78
CA ASN A 30 -26.35 -8.01 -21.42
C ASN A 30 -26.79 -6.87 -22.36
N PRO A 31 -27.77 -7.12 -23.26
CA PRO A 31 -28.26 -6.12 -24.20
C PRO A 31 -28.98 -4.95 -23.51
N ASN A 32 -29.40 -5.11 -22.26
CA ASN A 32 -30.16 -4.13 -21.50
C ASN A 32 -29.29 -3.34 -20.52
N LEU A 33 -27.98 -3.24 -20.75
CA LEU A 33 -27.08 -2.45 -19.90
C LEU A 33 -27.51 -0.98 -19.89
N LYS A 34 -27.62 -0.45 -18.67
CA LYS A 34 -27.88 0.96 -18.42
C LYS A 34 -26.55 1.68 -18.16
N PRO A 35 -26.48 2.99 -18.45
CA PRO A 35 -25.34 3.80 -18.04
C PRO A 35 -25.16 3.82 -16.52
N GLU A 36 -23.92 3.89 -16.09
CA GLU A 36 -23.58 4.19 -14.70
C GLU A 36 -24.09 5.61 -14.37
N LYS A 37 -24.63 5.78 -13.17
CA LYS A 37 -25.17 7.05 -12.72
C LYS A 37 -24.51 7.46 -11.42
N THR A 38 -23.91 8.65 -11.42
CA THR A 38 -23.38 9.29 -10.22
C THR A 38 -24.21 10.52 -9.88
N SER A 39 -24.62 10.61 -8.60
CA SER A 39 -25.30 11.78 -8.04
C SER A 39 -24.46 12.32 -6.91
N SER A 40 -24.16 13.62 -6.93
CA SER A 40 -23.37 14.30 -5.91
C SER A 40 -24.20 15.41 -5.25
N ILE A 41 -23.98 15.59 -3.96
CA ILE A 41 -24.43 16.75 -3.20
C ILE A 41 -23.17 17.34 -2.57
N GLU A 42 -22.97 18.63 -2.78
CA GLU A 42 -21.84 19.36 -2.27
C GLU A 42 -22.33 20.63 -1.56
N ALA A 43 -21.69 20.96 -0.45
CA ALA A 43 -21.92 22.18 0.28
C ALA A 43 -20.60 22.68 0.84
N GLY A 44 -20.33 23.96 0.66
CA GLY A 44 -19.09 24.56 1.10
C GLY A 44 -19.23 26.06 1.33
N PHE A 45 -18.16 26.63 1.82
CA PHE A 45 -18.05 28.07 1.95
C PHE A 45 -16.60 28.52 1.75
N GLU A 46 -16.44 29.69 1.22
CA GLU A 46 -15.17 30.40 1.14
C GLU A 46 -15.22 31.64 2.02
N ALA A 47 -14.12 31.89 2.73
CA ALA A 47 -14.01 33.07 3.57
C ALA A 47 -12.61 33.67 3.46
N ALA A 48 -12.55 34.99 3.37
CA ALA A 48 -11.30 35.74 3.36
C ALA A 48 -11.34 36.85 4.42
N PHE A 49 -10.26 37.00 5.16
CA PHE A 49 -10.14 37.93 6.26
C PHE A 49 -8.86 38.76 6.12
N TRP A 50 -8.89 39.98 6.71
CA TRP A 50 -7.74 40.88 6.79
C TRP A 50 -7.07 41.14 5.44
N ASP A 51 -7.82 41.63 4.48
CA ASP A 51 -7.37 41.93 3.10
C ASP A 51 -6.70 40.68 2.44
N ASN A 52 -7.38 39.52 2.53
CA ASN A 52 -6.92 38.23 2.02
C ASN A 52 -5.63 37.71 2.66
N ARG A 53 -5.31 38.16 3.88
CA ARG A 53 -4.17 37.56 4.62
C ARG A 53 -4.50 36.23 5.23
N LEU A 54 -5.75 35.89 5.41
CA LEU A 54 -6.25 34.57 5.76
C LEU A 54 -7.37 34.21 4.80
N TYR A 55 -7.24 33.07 4.16
CA TYR A 55 -8.23 32.49 3.25
C TYR A 55 -8.57 31.09 3.73
N LEU A 56 -9.85 30.75 3.76
CA LEU A 56 -10.35 29.42 4.09
C LEU A 56 -11.40 29.02 3.07
N ASP A 57 -11.21 27.85 2.48
CA ASP A 57 -12.20 27.15 1.68
C ASP A 57 -12.51 25.81 2.37
N PHE A 58 -13.78 25.53 2.55
CA PHE A 58 -14.26 24.28 3.12
C PHE A 58 -15.36 23.72 2.23
N THR A 59 -15.22 22.44 1.84
CA THR A 59 -16.22 21.72 1.07
C THR A 59 -16.51 20.37 1.74
N TYR A 60 -17.79 20.08 1.90
CA TYR A 60 -18.32 18.74 2.23
C TYR A 60 -19.02 18.17 1.01
N TYR A 61 -18.77 16.91 0.70
CA TYR A 61 -19.44 16.23 -0.39
C TYR A 61 -19.95 14.84 0.01
N LYS A 62 -21.01 14.42 -0.70
CA LYS A 62 -21.55 13.07 -0.67
C LYS A 62 -21.93 12.66 -2.08
N THR A 63 -21.35 11.54 -2.54
CA THR A 63 -21.52 11.02 -3.90
C THR A 63 -22.06 9.59 -3.83
N ASP A 64 -23.12 9.30 -4.54
CA ASP A 64 -23.69 7.97 -4.71
C ASP A 64 -23.54 7.54 -6.18
N SER A 65 -22.71 6.52 -6.43
CA SER A 65 -22.52 5.91 -7.75
C SER A 65 -23.31 4.59 -7.81
N ARG A 66 -24.18 4.48 -8.82
CA ARG A 66 -25.13 3.36 -8.99
C ARG A 66 -25.05 2.79 -10.40
N ASN A 67 -25.58 1.58 -10.56
CA ASN A 67 -25.65 0.85 -11.83
C ASN A 67 -24.26 0.60 -12.41
N GLN A 68 -23.25 0.33 -11.56
CA GLN A 68 -21.93 -0.01 -12.04
C GLN A 68 -21.97 -1.25 -12.91
N ILE A 69 -21.19 -1.27 -13.97
CA ILE A 69 -21.15 -2.40 -14.91
C ILE A 69 -20.11 -3.40 -14.39
N LEU A 70 -20.60 -4.49 -13.79
CA LEU A 70 -19.76 -5.52 -13.16
C LEU A 70 -19.92 -6.86 -13.90
N LYS A 71 -18.83 -7.64 -13.90
CA LYS A 71 -18.85 -9.05 -14.31
C LYS A 71 -19.10 -9.89 -13.05
N LEU A 72 -20.31 -10.33 -12.86
CA LEU A 72 -20.71 -11.13 -11.71
C LEU A 72 -20.63 -12.62 -12.06
N ALA A 73 -20.09 -13.42 -11.15
CA ALA A 73 -20.10 -14.88 -11.30
C ALA A 73 -21.52 -15.39 -11.42
N THR A 74 -21.73 -16.37 -12.28
CA THR A 74 -23.02 -17.03 -12.46
C THR A 74 -22.85 -18.54 -12.45
N THR A 75 -23.96 -19.28 -12.31
CA THR A 75 -23.89 -20.74 -12.35
C THR A 75 -23.48 -21.23 -13.73
N ALA A 76 -22.57 -22.21 -13.78
CA ALA A 76 -22.12 -22.82 -15.03
C ALA A 76 -23.27 -23.48 -15.83
N ALA A 77 -24.39 -23.82 -15.17
CA ALA A 77 -25.60 -24.33 -15.85
C ALA A 77 -26.21 -23.32 -16.84
N SER A 78 -25.87 -22.03 -16.73
CA SER A 78 -26.26 -21.00 -17.70
C SER A 78 -25.45 -21.01 -19.00
N GLY A 79 -24.40 -21.83 -19.09
CA GLY A 79 -23.43 -21.81 -20.17
C GLY A 79 -22.37 -20.72 -20.06
N TYR A 80 -22.41 -19.90 -19.01
CA TYR A 80 -21.46 -18.82 -18.74
C TYR A 80 -20.82 -18.99 -17.37
N THR A 81 -19.57 -18.50 -17.23
CA THR A 81 -18.88 -18.43 -15.93
C THR A 81 -19.16 -17.12 -15.20
N SER A 82 -19.49 -16.08 -15.96
CA SER A 82 -19.88 -14.77 -15.43
C SER A 82 -20.87 -14.07 -16.37
N GLN A 83 -21.57 -13.09 -15.87
CA GLN A 83 -22.49 -12.26 -16.64
C GLN A 83 -22.26 -10.78 -16.36
N VAL A 84 -22.31 -9.97 -17.42
CA VAL A 84 -22.22 -8.50 -17.29
C VAL A 84 -23.59 -7.97 -16.87
N ARG A 85 -23.62 -7.28 -15.73
CA ARG A 85 -24.85 -6.69 -15.18
C ARG A 85 -24.61 -5.29 -14.66
N ASN A 86 -25.65 -4.46 -14.67
CA ASN A 86 -25.67 -3.26 -13.88
C ASN A 86 -25.91 -3.63 -12.43
N ALA A 87 -24.91 -3.44 -11.62
CA ALA A 87 -24.93 -3.80 -10.20
C ALA A 87 -24.07 -2.81 -9.41
N GLY A 88 -24.24 -2.83 -8.11
CA GLY A 88 -23.42 -2.01 -7.26
C GLY A 88 -23.97 -0.60 -7.01
N HIS A 89 -23.85 -0.24 -5.75
CA HIS A 89 -24.06 1.10 -5.24
C HIS A 89 -22.92 1.41 -4.27
N ILE A 90 -22.07 2.35 -4.64
CA ILE A 90 -20.96 2.82 -3.82
C ILE A 90 -21.27 4.24 -3.41
N ARG A 91 -21.06 4.52 -2.13
CA ARG A 91 -21.20 5.84 -1.54
C ARG A 91 -19.85 6.34 -1.11
N ASN A 92 -19.51 7.55 -1.50
CA ASN A 92 -18.39 8.31 -1.00
C ASN A 92 -18.89 9.54 -0.26
N ARG A 93 -18.23 9.89 0.82
CA ARG A 93 -18.45 11.14 1.55
C ARG A 93 -17.10 11.64 2.06
N GLY A 94 -16.92 12.93 2.04
CA GLY A 94 -15.68 13.52 2.50
C GLY A 94 -15.79 15.00 2.69
N TYR A 95 -14.68 15.56 3.12
CA TYR A 95 -14.50 17.00 3.23
C TYR A 95 -13.10 17.37 2.77
N GLU A 96 -13.03 18.57 2.22
CA GLU A 96 -11.81 19.20 1.76
C GLU A 96 -11.67 20.56 2.41
N ILE A 97 -10.44 20.88 2.81
CA ILE A 97 -10.10 22.14 3.46
C ILE A 97 -8.88 22.71 2.74
N GLN A 98 -8.98 23.96 2.31
CA GLN A 98 -7.84 24.75 1.88
C GLN A 98 -7.72 25.97 2.80
N LEU A 99 -6.53 26.18 3.34
CA LEU A 99 -6.24 27.33 4.19
C LEU A 99 -4.99 28.02 3.65
N GLY A 100 -5.15 29.29 3.24
CA GLY A 100 -4.05 30.15 2.86
C GLY A 100 -3.84 31.24 3.90
N ALA A 101 -2.60 31.50 4.26
CA ALA A 101 -2.27 32.54 5.23
C ALA A 101 -1.03 33.34 4.81
N VAL A 102 -1.00 34.60 5.17
CA VAL A 102 0.19 35.47 5.14
C VAL A 102 0.52 35.88 6.57
N PRO A 103 1.16 34.97 7.37
CA PRO A 103 1.42 35.25 8.78
C PRO A 103 2.30 36.48 8.99
N ILE A 104 3.30 36.66 8.13
CA ILE A 104 4.23 37.78 8.23
C ILE A 104 4.39 38.46 6.88
N GLN A 105 4.21 39.79 6.92
CA GLN A 105 4.52 40.69 5.80
C GLN A 105 5.10 41.98 6.37
N THR A 106 6.32 42.30 5.98
CA THR A 106 7.01 43.48 6.50
C THR A 106 7.19 44.54 5.45
N SER A 107 7.28 45.82 5.87
CA SER A 107 7.60 46.95 4.99
C SER A 107 8.99 46.86 4.36
N LYS A 108 9.91 46.04 4.94
CA LYS A 108 11.25 45.82 4.41
C LYS A 108 11.32 44.76 3.31
N GLY A 109 10.16 44.22 2.88
CA GLY A 109 10.03 43.33 1.73
C GLY A 109 10.13 41.82 2.08
N PHE A 110 10.06 41.42 3.37
CA PHE A 110 9.89 40.04 3.75
C PHE A 110 8.41 39.65 3.76
N ARG A 111 8.10 38.50 3.17
CA ARG A 111 6.75 37.94 3.16
C ARG A 111 6.84 36.42 3.36
N TRP A 112 6.02 35.87 4.25
CA TRP A 112 5.77 34.46 4.42
C TRP A 112 4.35 34.13 4.00
N ASN A 113 4.20 33.24 3.00
CA ASN A 113 2.93 32.63 2.62
C ASN A 113 2.94 31.18 3.11
N LEU A 114 1.82 30.77 3.68
CA LEU A 114 1.54 29.40 4.14
C LEU A 114 0.27 28.94 3.46
N ASP A 115 0.33 27.81 2.75
CA ASP A 115 -0.84 27.18 2.15
C ASP A 115 -0.94 25.76 2.67
N LEU A 116 -2.10 25.38 3.17
CA LEU A 116 -2.42 24.05 3.68
C LEU A 116 -3.61 23.51 2.88
N ASN A 117 -3.52 22.25 2.47
CA ASN A 117 -4.64 21.48 1.98
C ASN A 117 -4.84 20.23 2.85
N TYR A 118 -6.07 19.82 3.02
CA TYR A 118 -6.44 18.62 3.74
C TYR A 118 -7.69 18.02 3.09
N GLY A 119 -7.68 16.70 2.89
CA GLY A 119 -8.82 15.99 2.33
C GLY A 119 -8.99 14.64 3.04
N ALA A 120 -10.24 14.34 3.41
CA ALA A 120 -10.59 13.05 3.95
C ALA A 120 -11.79 12.48 3.19
N ASN A 121 -11.69 11.20 2.80
CA ASN A 121 -12.74 10.49 2.09
C ASN A 121 -13.06 9.16 2.77
N SER A 122 -14.35 8.86 2.91
CA SER A 122 -14.84 7.58 3.37
C SER A 122 -15.74 6.97 2.31
N SER A 123 -15.33 5.83 1.77
CA SER A 123 -16.14 5.04 0.83
C SER A 123 -16.89 3.93 1.54
N LYS A 124 -18.05 3.57 1.04
CA LYS A 124 -18.82 2.41 1.51
C LYS A 124 -19.52 1.72 0.34
N VAL A 125 -19.34 0.42 0.23
CA VAL A 125 -20.15 -0.42 -0.64
C VAL A 125 -21.49 -0.62 0.01
N VAL A 126 -22.55 -0.03 -0.56
CA VAL A 126 -23.91 -0.08 0.00
C VAL A 126 -24.60 -1.37 -0.38
N LYS A 127 -24.47 -1.77 -1.66
CA LYS A 127 -24.98 -3.04 -2.19
C LYS A 127 -24.24 -3.38 -3.49
N LEU A 128 -24.24 -4.65 -3.87
CA LEU A 128 -23.64 -5.13 -5.12
C LEU A 128 -24.67 -5.67 -6.11
N ASP A 129 -25.84 -6.05 -5.65
CA ASP A 129 -26.99 -6.42 -6.47
C ASP A 129 -28.30 -5.97 -5.80
N ASP A 130 -29.40 -6.01 -6.54
CA ASP A 130 -30.70 -5.59 -6.01
C ASP A 130 -31.34 -6.65 -5.11
N GLU A 131 -30.96 -7.91 -5.28
CA GLU A 131 -31.50 -9.06 -4.56
C GLU A 131 -30.75 -9.32 -3.24
N GLY A 132 -29.57 -8.71 -3.04
CA GLY A 132 -28.74 -8.89 -1.84
C GLY A 132 -28.03 -10.24 -1.76
N LEU A 133 -27.95 -10.96 -2.87
CA LEU A 133 -27.32 -12.28 -2.95
C LEU A 133 -25.79 -12.19 -3.06
N ILE A 134 -25.29 -11.09 -3.64
CA ILE A 134 -23.86 -10.85 -3.83
C ILE A 134 -23.36 -9.95 -2.71
N THR A 135 -22.56 -10.50 -1.83
CA THR A 135 -22.00 -9.78 -0.67
C THR A 135 -20.60 -9.23 -0.90
N SER A 136 -19.87 -9.76 -1.90
CA SER A 136 -18.54 -9.29 -2.25
C SER A 136 -18.25 -9.44 -3.74
N TYR A 137 -17.42 -8.54 -4.26
CA TYR A 137 -16.94 -8.57 -5.64
C TYR A 137 -15.42 -8.41 -5.65
N GLN A 138 -14.73 -9.33 -6.32
CA GLN A 138 -13.28 -9.34 -6.42
C GLN A 138 -12.82 -8.35 -7.50
N LEU A 139 -12.06 -7.35 -7.07
CA LEU A 139 -11.45 -6.32 -7.93
C LEU A 139 -10.11 -6.77 -8.47
N TYR A 140 -9.34 -7.50 -7.66
CA TYR A 140 -7.99 -7.97 -7.97
C TYR A 140 -7.66 -9.23 -7.17
N SER A 141 -6.81 -10.11 -7.71
CA SER A 141 -6.29 -11.28 -7.01
C SER A 141 -4.90 -11.64 -7.50
N SER A 142 -3.90 -11.50 -6.65
CA SER A 142 -2.56 -12.07 -6.80
C SER A 142 -1.83 -11.98 -5.46
N GLY A 143 -1.71 -13.11 -4.76
CA GLY A 143 -1.11 -13.16 -3.41
C GLY A 143 -1.96 -12.55 -2.29
N ILE A 144 -2.85 -11.65 -2.65
CA ILE A 144 -3.91 -11.04 -1.83
C ILE A 144 -5.11 -10.75 -2.74
N GLN A 145 -6.30 -10.64 -2.18
CA GLN A 145 -7.48 -10.19 -2.90
C GLN A 145 -7.79 -8.74 -2.53
N ILE A 146 -8.22 -7.95 -3.51
CA ILE A 146 -8.83 -6.66 -3.28
C ILE A 146 -10.33 -6.83 -3.55
N LEU A 147 -11.15 -6.50 -2.57
CA LEU A 147 -12.60 -6.70 -2.63
C LEU A 147 -13.38 -5.39 -2.53
N ALA A 148 -14.55 -5.40 -3.15
CA ALA A 148 -15.67 -4.54 -2.80
C ALA A 148 -16.68 -5.41 -2.03
N SER A 149 -16.76 -5.27 -0.70
CA SER A 149 -17.63 -6.05 0.16
C SER A 149 -18.74 -5.17 0.72
N VAL A 150 -19.98 -5.66 0.69
CA VAL A 150 -21.15 -4.91 1.20
C VAL A 150 -20.94 -4.55 2.67
N GLY A 151 -21.16 -3.29 2.99
CA GLY A 151 -20.97 -2.76 4.34
C GLY A 151 -19.58 -2.21 4.63
N GLU A 152 -18.57 -2.58 3.85
CA GLU A 152 -17.16 -2.17 4.01
C GLU A 152 -16.76 -1.05 3.05
N ALA A 153 -15.54 -0.58 3.19
CA ALA A 153 -14.93 0.36 2.25
C ALA A 153 -14.70 -0.31 0.89
N TYR A 154 -14.75 0.48 -0.19
CA TYR A 154 -14.34 0.00 -1.50
C TYR A 154 -12.83 -0.21 -1.52
N GLY A 155 -12.39 -1.41 -1.94
CA GLY A 155 -10.97 -1.72 -2.02
C GLY A 155 -10.37 -2.23 -0.70
N THR A 156 -11.09 -3.12 -0.02
CA THR A 156 -10.54 -3.85 1.14
C THR A 156 -9.54 -4.91 0.71
N LEU A 157 -8.43 -5.01 1.44
CA LEU A 157 -7.46 -6.08 1.31
C LEU A 157 -7.98 -7.30 2.07
N PHE A 158 -8.03 -8.44 1.40
CA PHE A 158 -8.61 -9.67 1.94
C PHE A 158 -7.69 -10.86 1.70
N GLY A 159 -7.34 -11.58 2.76
CA GLY A 159 -6.36 -12.65 2.64
C GLY A 159 -6.17 -13.47 3.90
N THR A 160 -5.20 -14.41 3.83
CA THR A 160 -4.82 -15.26 4.95
C THR A 160 -4.27 -14.45 6.11
N SER A 161 -4.58 -14.88 7.33
CA SER A 161 -4.15 -14.22 8.56
C SER A 161 -3.54 -15.22 9.54
N TYR A 162 -2.94 -14.69 10.59
CA TYR A 162 -2.58 -15.49 11.75
C TYR A 162 -3.83 -16.02 12.44
N VAL A 163 -3.76 -17.27 12.94
CA VAL A 163 -4.71 -17.74 13.95
C VAL A 163 -4.33 -17.08 15.27
N ARG A 164 -5.31 -16.53 15.98
CA ARG A 164 -5.12 -15.90 17.29
C ARG A 164 -6.06 -16.49 18.32
N ASP A 165 -5.61 -16.55 19.57
CA ASP A 165 -6.45 -16.91 20.70
C ASP A 165 -7.42 -15.77 21.09
N ALA A 166 -8.22 -15.98 22.12
CA ALA A 166 -9.17 -14.99 22.63
C ALA A 166 -8.49 -13.72 23.20
N ASN A 167 -7.21 -13.80 23.55
CA ASN A 167 -6.41 -12.68 24.09
C ASN A 167 -5.64 -11.95 22.97
N GLY A 168 -5.74 -12.41 21.72
CA GLY A 168 -5.04 -11.82 20.59
C GLY A 168 -3.64 -12.38 20.33
N ASN A 169 -3.16 -13.34 21.11
CA ASN A 169 -1.85 -13.97 20.92
C ASN A 169 -1.85 -14.83 19.65
N VAL A 170 -0.74 -14.85 18.94
CA VAL A 170 -0.56 -15.72 17.78
C VAL A 170 -0.52 -17.18 18.24
N VAL A 171 -1.33 -18.03 17.62
CA VAL A 171 -1.30 -19.48 17.86
C VAL A 171 -0.27 -20.11 16.93
N VAL A 172 0.60 -20.96 17.50
CA VAL A 172 1.58 -21.73 16.76
C VAL A 172 1.12 -23.18 16.58
N ASP A 173 1.60 -23.84 15.54
CA ASP A 173 1.42 -25.28 15.34
C ASP A 173 2.40 -26.10 16.21
N ALA A 174 2.31 -27.43 16.14
CA ALA A 174 3.15 -28.34 16.90
C ALA A 174 4.66 -28.20 16.63
N ASN A 175 5.04 -27.53 15.54
CA ASN A 175 6.44 -27.26 15.20
C ASN A 175 6.86 -25.84 15.63
N GLY A 176 6.04 -25.09 16.38
CA GLY A 176 6.35 -23.72 16.79
C GLY A 176 6.18 -22.67 15.71
N LEU A 177 5.62 -23.00 14.54
CA LEU A 177 5.38 -22.04 13.45
C LEU A 177 3.99 -21.40 13.56
N PRO A 178 3.84 -20.12 13.21
CA PRO A 178 2.54 -19.46 13.22
C PRO A 178 1.50 -20.21 12.39
N LYS A 179 0.33 -20.47 12.97
CA LYS A 179 -0.79 -21.09 12.24
C LYS A 179 -1.42 -20.11 11.29
N ILE A 180 -1.72 -20.61 10.09
CA ILE A 180 -2.43 -19.86 9.05
C ILE A 180 -3.93 -20.09 9.22
N SER A 181 -4.71 -19.03 9.24
CA SER A 181 -6.17 -19.13 9.26
C SER A 181 -6.69 -19.86 8.00
N THR A 182 -7.59 -20.79 8.18
CA THR A 182 -8.27 -21.49 7.09
C THR A 182 -9.28 -20.61 6.36
N THR A 183 -9.68 -19.51 6.97
CA THR A 183 -10.57 -18.52 6.39
C THR A 183 -9.83 -17.19 6.20
N ASN A 184 -10.03 -16.59 5.04
CA ASN A 184 -9.52 -15.24 4.80
C ASN A 184 -10.33 -14.19 5.58
N LYS A 185 -9.72 -13.07 5.90
CA LYS A 185 -10.38 -11.92 6.53
C LYS A 185 -9.94 -10.60 5.91
N THR A 186 -10.67 -9.54 6.20
CA THR A 186 -10.28 -8.17 5.87
C THR A 186 -9.04 -7.79 6.68
N LEU A 187 -7.99 -7.35 5.95
CA LEU A 187 -6.68 -6.98 6.51
C LEU A 187 -6.44 -5.47 6.47
N GLY A 188 -7.34 -4.72 5.88
CA GLY A 188 -7.28 -3.28 5.75
C GLY A 188 -7.99 -2.78 4.49
N LYS A 189 -7.80 -1.52 4.15
CA LYS A 189 -8.31 -0.87 2.93
C LYS A 189 -7.18 -0.09 2.27
N PHE A 190 -7.15 0.03 0.95
CA PHE A 190 -6.07 0.76 0.29
C PHE A 190 -6.22 2.29 0.35
N THR A 191 -7.44 2.80 0.54
CA THR A 191 -7.68 4.25 0.63
C THR A 191 -7.17 4.81 1.96
N PRO A 192 -6.41 5.91 1.94
CA PRO A 192 -6.00 6.58 3.18
C PRO A 192 -7.21 7.13 3.94
N ASP A 193 -7.03 7.39 5.22
CA ASP A 193 -8.03 8.06 6.05
C ASP A 193 -8.07 9.56 5.72
N TRP A 194 -6.90 10.15 5.49
CA TRP A 194 -6.78 11.52 5.01
C TRP A 194 -5.46 11.73 4.25
N THR A 195 -5.45 12.74 3.41
CA THR A 195 -4.26 13.28 2.74
C THR A 195 -4.18 14.78 2.97
N GLY A 196 -2.98 15.31 2.97
CA GLY A 196 -2.80 16.75 3.13
C GLY A 196 -1.40 17.21 2.79
N GLY A 197 -1.27 18.51 2.57
CA GLY A 197 0.00 19.12 2.25
C GLY A 197 0.15 20.51 2.86
N ILE A 198 1.38 20.88 3.15
CA ILE A 198 1.74 22.21 3.63
C ILE A 198 2.80 22.77 2.69
N SER A 199 2.45 23.87 2.01
CA SER A 199 3.38 24.67 1.24
C SER A 199 3.78 25.92 2.01
N ASN A 200 5.07 26.18 2.13
CA ASN A 200 5.62 27.40 2.71
C ASN A 200 6.41 28.14 1.65
N THR A 201 6.19 29.43 1.53
CA THR A 201 6.96 30.31 0.66
C THR A 201 7.45 31.52 1.45
N PHE A 202 8.75 31.65 1.57
CA PHE A 202 9.45 32.78 2.15
C PHE A 202 10.04 33.63 1.05
N SER A 203 9.63 34.87 0.97
CA SER A 203 10.15 35.81 -0.02
C SER A 203 10.82 36.99 0.68
N TYR A 204 12.01 37.37 0.20
CA TYR A 204 12.69 38.57 0.63
C TYR A 204 13.30 39.28 -0.59
N ARG A 205 12.73 40.43 -0.95
CA ARG A 205 13.14 41.17 -2.15
C ARG A 205 13.09 40.30 -3.43
N SER A 206 14.26 39.99 -3.99
CA SER A 206 14.38 39.19 -5.23
C SER A 206 14.57 37.70 -4.99
N LEU A 207 14.70 37.27 -3.74
CA LEU A 207 14.90 35.87 -3.37
C LEU A 207 13.59 35.28 -2.84
N SER A 208 13.28 34.06 -3.26
CA SER A 208 12.16 33.29 -2.75
C SER A 208 12.58 31.85 -2.52
N LEU A 209 12.27 31.32 -1.34
CA LEU A 209 12.45 29.93 -0.97
C LEU A 209 11.07 29.33 -0.71
N SER A 210 10.74 28.25 -1.40
CA SER A 210 9.53 27.48 -1.12
C SER A 210 9.84 26.02 -0.82
N PHE A 211 9.00 25.38 -0.02
CA PHE A 211 9.01 23.95 0.18
C PHE A 211 7.61 23.40 0.41
N LEU A 212 7.41 22.20 -0.09
CA LEU A 212 6.17 21.43 0.04
C LEU A 212 6.43 20.15 0.82
N ILE A 213 5.70 19.99 1.91
CA ILE A 213 5.61 18.73 2.64
C ILE A 213 4.20 18.18 2.42
N ASP A 214 4.09 16.92 2.05
CA ASP A 214 2.82 16.22 1.97
C ASP A 214 2.79 14.97 2.83
N ALA A 215 1.59 14.59 3.22
CA ALA A 215 1.31 13.44 4.04
C ALA A 215 0.10 12.68 3.51
N SER A 216 0.17 11.37 3.63
CA SER A 216 -0.97 10.46 3.51
C SER A 216 -0.98 9.60 4.76
N VAL A 217 -2.12 9.51 5.43
CA VAL A 217 -2.23 8.80 6.70
C VAL A 217 -3.36 7.77 6.62
N GLY A 218 -3.08 6.58 7.15
CA GLY A 218 -3.95 5.42 7.02
C GLY A 218 -3.83 4.76 5.65
N GLY A 219 -4.77 3.86 5.38
CA GLY A 219 -4.66 2.96 4.24
C GLY A 219 -3.72 1.79 4.50
N SER A 220 -3.79 0.80 3.65
CA SER A 220 -2.98 -0.41 3.75
C SER A 220 -2.39 -0.78 2.40
N ILE A 221 -1.17 -1.29 2.41
CA ILE A 221 -0.46 -1.76 1.23
C ILE A 221 0.08 -3.18 1.46
N PHE A 222 -0.22 -4.09 0.55
CA PHE A 222 0.39 -5.41 0.50
C PHE A 222 1.64 -5.35 -0.36
N SER A 223 2.78 -5.77 0.18
CA SER A 223 4.07 -5.71 -0.52
C SER A 223 4.56 -7.09 -0.93
N ASN A 224 4.56 -7.35 -2.23
CA ASN A 224 5.22 -8.53 -2.80
C ASN A 224 6.76 -8.44 -2.67
N THR A 225 7.33 -7.25 -2.72
CA THR A 225 8.77 -7.04 -2.50
C THR A 225 9.18 -7.50 -1.10
N ASN A 226 8.46 -7.05 -0.05
CA ASN A 226 8.73 -7.49 1.32
C ASN A 226 8.43 -8.99 1.51
N LYS A 227 7.34 -9.47 0.96
CA LYS A 227 6.94 -10.87 1.01
C LYS A 227 8.03 -11.79 0.45
N THR A 228 8.43 -11.54 -0.80
CA THR A 228 9.45 -12.35 -1.49
C THR A 228 10.84 -12.14 -0.89
N GLY A 229 11.18 -10.90 -0.53
CA GLY A 229 12.46 -10.60 0.10
C GLY A 229 12.64 -11.25 1.47
N LYS A 230 11.56 -11.43 2.25
CA LYS A 230 11.59 -12.26 3.47
C LYS A 230 11.82 -13.74 3.15
N TYR A 231 11.10 -14.28 2.17
CA TYR A 231 11.23 -15.67 1.74
C TYR A 231 12.66 -15.99 1.27
N THR A 232 13.22 -15.14 0.43
CA THR A 232 14.59 -15.32 -0.10
C THR A 232 15.68 -14.89 0.88
N GLY A 233 15.31 -14.23 1.97
CA GLY A 233 16.21 -13.77 3.00
C GLY A 233 17.16 -12.65 2.60
N VAL A 234 16.84 -11.85 1.57
CA VAL A 234 17.70 -10.74 1.10
C VAL A 234 17.47 -9.43 1.83
N LEU A 235 16.42 -9.33 2.65
CA LEU A 235 16.11 -8.12 3.39
C LEU A 235 16.86 -8.07 4.72
N ALA A 236 17.34 -6.91 5.12
CA ALA A 236 18.06 -6.70 6.38
C ALA A 236 17.27 -7.15 7.62
N ASN A 237 15.94 -7.00 7.61
CA ASN A 237 15.09 -7.45 8.70
C ASN A 237 14.98 -8.98 8.83
N THR A 238 15.49 -9.76 7.86
CA THR A 238 15.62 -11.20 7.94
C THR A 238 16.94 -11.67 8.56
N LEU A 239 17.81 -10.77 8.95
CA LEU A 239 19.02 -11.10 9.72
C LEU A 239 18.65 -11.56 11.13
N SER A 240 17.56 -11.03 11.70
CA SER A 240 17.10 -11.44 13.03
C SER A 240 16.84 -12.94 13.10
N GLY A 241 17.50 -13.59 14.02
CA GLY A 241 17.42 -15.02 14.27
C GLY A 241 18.28 -15.91 13.37
N ARG A 242 19.05 -15.38 12.41
CA ARG A 242 19.87 -16.19 11.47
C ARG A 242 21.11 -16.80 12.07
N ASP A 243 21.65 -16.17 13.07
CA ASP A 243 22.86 -16.60 13.76
C ASP A 243 22.89 -16.00 15.16
N ALA A 244 23.86 -16.45 15.96
CA ALA A 244 23.98 -16.00 17.34
C ALA A 244 24.25 -14.48 17.47
N GLU A 245 24.92 -13.85 16.50
CA GLU A 245 25.21 -12.40 16.49
C GLU A 245 23.93 -11.60 16.27
N HIS A 246 22.98 -12.16 15.51
CA HIS A 246 21.69 -11.53 15.23
C HIS A 246 20.54 -12.09 16.07
N GLY A 247 20.86 -12.66 17.24
CA GLY A 247 19.86 -13.13 18.22
C GLY A 247 19.26 -14.49 17.93
N GLY A 248 19.91 -15.30 17.07
CA GLY A 248 19.54 -16.69 16.83
C GLY A 248 19.77 -17.56 18.06
N LEU A 249 18.81 -18.42 18.35
CA LEU A 249 18.86 -19.38 19.45
C LEU A 249 19.60 -20.64 19.07
N TRP A 250 20.39 -21.17 19.99
CA TRP A 250 21.04 -22.46 19.81
C TRP A 250 20.06 -23.60 20.06
N TYR A 251 20.09 -24.62 19.18
CA TYR A 251 19.28 -25.82 19.29
C TYR A 251 19.94 -27.00 18.58
N TYR A 252 19.46 -28.16 18.87
CA TYR A 252 19.75 -29.41 18.12
C TYR A 252 18.45 -30.11 17.74
N THR A 253 18.50 -31.03 16.77
CA THR A 253 17.35 -31.83 16.40
C THR A 253 17.53 -33.24 17.03
N ASP A 254 16.52 -33.67 17.79
CA ASP A 254 16.53 -34.99 18.43
C ASP A 254 16.25 -36.13 17.43
N ALA A 255 16.29 -37.37 17.90
CA ALA A 255 16.05 -38.56 17.07
C ALA A 255 14.62 -38.66 16.52
N MET A 256 13.66 -37.91 17.09
CA MET A 256 12.27 -37.82 16.63
C MET A 256 12.04 -36.68 15.65
N GLY A 257 13.08 -35.87 15.39
CA GLY A 257 13.00 -34.74 14.48
C GLY A 257 12.55 -33.39 15.13
N ASN A 258 12.43 -33.36 16.47
CA ASN A 258 12.06 -32.15 17.19
C ASN A 258 13.28 -31.27 17.45
N ASN A 259 13.13 -29.97 17.37
CA ASN A 259 14.17 -29.03 17.74
C ASN A 259 14.15 -28.81 19.25
N VAL A 260 15.28 -29.10 19.89
CA VAL A 260 15.44 -28.93 21.33
C VAL A 260 16.36 -27.74 21.58
N ARG A 261 15.83 -26.71 22.24
CA ARG A 261 16.58 -25.51 22.58
C ARG A 261 17.71 -25.81 23.54
N LEU A 262 18.87 -25.22 23.29
CA LEU A 262 19.96 -25.13 24.23
C LEU A 262 19.84 -23.80 25.02
N PRO A 263 19.88 -23.82 26.35
CA PRO A 263 19.62 -22.62 27.16
C PRO A 263 20.69 -21.54 27.00
N GLU A 264 21.90 -21.91 26.68
CA GLU A 264 23.05 -21.04 26.47
C GLU A 264 23.83 -21.44 25.22
N SER A 265 24.77 -20.60 24.78
CA SER A 265 25.72 -20.98 23.73
C SER A 265 26.57 -22.15 24.18
N PRO A 266 26.50 -23.32 23.54
CA PRO A 266 27.29 -24.47 23.92
C PRO A 266 28.77 -24.26 23.58
N SER A 267 29.65 -24.94 24.28
CA SER A 267 31.02 -25.12 23.75
C SER A 267 30.95 -25.99 22.51
N TYR A 268 31.33 -25.45 21.37
CA TYR A 268 31.21 -26.13 20.08
C TYR A 268 32.55 -26.26 19.34
N SER A 269 32.63 -27.22 18.46
CA SER A 269 33.66 -27.32 17.42
C SER A 269 33.03 -27.06 16.06
N VAL A 270 33.85 -26.54 15.13
CA VAL A 270 33.45 -26.34 13.76
C VAL A 270 34.13 -27.38 12.89
N SER A 271 33.37 -28.16 12.16
CA SER A 271 33.89 -29.19 11.23
C SER A 271 34.46 -28.53 9.96
N SER A 272 35.16 -29.30 9.14
CA SER A 272 35.79 -28.83 7.89
C SER A 272 34.77 -28.30 6.86
N ASP A 273 33.51 -28.71 6.95
CA ASP A 273 32.40 -28.27 6.12
C ASP A 273 31.62 -27.09 6.74
N GLY A 274 32.14 -26.50 7.84
CA GLY A 274 31.57 -25.33 8.48
C GLY A 274 30.37 -25.60 9.40
N LEU A 275 30.10 -26.89 9.75
CA LEU A 275 29.00 -27.27 10.63
C LEU A 275 29.42 -27.22 12.10
N TYR A 276 28.49 -26.88 12.97
CA TYR A 276 28.70 -26.77 14.41
C TYR A 276 28.33 -28.06 15.12
N TYR A 277 29.20 -28.53 16.00
CA TYR A 277 29.00 -29.72 16.84
C TYR A 277 29.27 -29.38 18.30
N ALA A 278 28.41 -29.86 19.18
CA ALA A 278 28.54 -29.70 20.63
C ALA A 278 28.27 -31.03 21.34
N GLN A 279 28.76 -31.16 22.59
CA GLN A 279 28.42 -32.29 23.45
C GLN A 279 27.01 -32.12 24.00
N VAL A 280 26.08 -32.95 23.54
CA VAL A 280 24.71 -33.01 24.02
C VAL A 280 24.47 -34.41 24.60
N ASN A 281 24.16 -34.49 25.88
CA ASN A 281 23.97 -35.77 26.59
C ASN A 281 25.17 -36.74 26.43
N GLY A 282 26.40 -36.19 26.37
CA GLY A 282 27.63 -36.95 26.21
C GLY A 282 27.94 -37.47 24.80
N GLN A 283 27.17 -37.00 23.80
CA GLN A 283 27.39 -37.33 22.40
C GLN A 283 27.70 -36.07 21.58
N SER A 284 28.62 -36.23 20.60
CA SER A 284 28.88 -35.16 19.63
C SER A 284 27.68 -35.02 18.70
N THR A 285 26.93 -33.97 18.88
CA THR A 285 25.66 -33.70 18.18
C THR A 285 25.76 -32.41 17.36
N ARG A 286 25.24 -32.46 16.14
CA ARG A 286 25.14 -31.25 15.32
C ARG A 286 24.21 -30.25 16.00
N VAL A 287 24.66 -29.00 16.13
CA VAL A 287 23.89 -27.89 16.71
C VAL A 287 23.74 -26.77 15.69
N TYR A 288 22.71 -25.97 15.85
CA TYR A 288 22.34 -24.86 14.99
C TYR A 288 22.25 -23.62 15.83
N GLN A 289 22.50 -22.45 15.21
CA GLN A 289 22.43 -21.14 15.87
C GLN A 289 21.42 -20.19 15.22
N ASP A 290 20.61 -20.71 14.33
CA ASP A 290 19.61 -19.96 13.55
C ASP A 290 18.18 -20.16 14.10
N GLY A 291 18.05 -20.41 15.39
CA GLY A 291 16.77 -20.66 16.04
C GLY A 291 15.96 -19.40 16.29
N ILE A 292 14.69 -19.44 15.93
CA ILE A 292 13.68 -18.45 16.29
C ILE A 292 12.63 -19.13 17.17
N MET A 293 12.28 -18.51 18.29
CA MET A 293 11.12 -18.88 19.09
C MET A 293 10.02 -17.85 18.84
N VAL A 294 8.96 -18.26 18.15
CA VAL A 294 7.85 -17.37 17.81
C VAL A 294 7.12 -16.96 19.10
N GLU A 295 6.97 -15.67 19.30
CA GLU A 295 6.15 -15.16 20.41
C GLU A 295 4.68 -15.53 20.17
N GLY A 296 4.11 -16.35 21.04
CA GLY A 296 2.75 -16.85 20.88
C GLY A 296 2.42 -17.99 21.84
N VAL A 297 1.31 -18.64 21.57
CA VAL A 297 0.77 -19.75 22.37
C VAL A 297 0.53 -20.98 21.50
N THR A 298 0.63 -22.16 22.13
CA THR A 298 0.22 -23.42 21.51
C THR A 298 -1.30 -23.50 21.38
N GLU A 299 -1.83 -24.51 20.70
CA GLU A 299 -3.27 -24.76 20.62
C GLU A 299 -3.92 -25.01 21.98
N SER A 300 -3.15 -25.48 22.96
CA SER A 300 -3.63 -25.68 24.34
C SER A 300 -3.64 -24.38 25.18
N GLY A 301 -3.12 -23.25 24.62
CA GLY A 301 -3.02 -21.98 25.33
C GLY A 301 -1.74 -21.80 26.14
N SER A 302 -0.83 -22.78 26.15
CA SER A 302 0.46 -22.66 26.81
C SER A 302 1.40 -21.76 25.99
N LYS A 303 2.34 -21.09 26.66
CA LYS A 303 3.38 -20.31 25.98
C LYS A 303 4.17 -21.20 25.02
N ASN A 304 4.49 -20.70 23.82
CA ASN A 304 5.35 -21.41 22.89
C ASN A 304 6.79 -21.48 23.43
N GLU A 305 7.34 -22.68 23.42
CA GLU A 305 8.74 -22.95 23.77
C GLU A 305 9.50 -23.65 22.62
N GLU A 306 8.80 -23.93 21.52
CA GLU A 306 9.38 -24.59 20.35
C GLU A 306 10.26 -23.61 19.56
N VAL A 307 11.44 -24.10 19.15
CA VAL A 307 12.40 -23.38 18.33
C VAL A 307 12.32 -23.88 16.90
N VAL A 308 12.24 -22.94 15.97
CA VAL A 308 12.26 -23.21 14.52
C VAL A 308 13.45 -22.54 13.88
N SER A 309 13.97 -23.05 12.75
CA SER A 309 15.00 -22.33 12.01
C SER A 309 14.45 -21.01 11.43
N ALA A 310 15.30 -20.00 11.33
CA ALA A 310 14.95 -18.72 10.73
C ALA A 310 14.40 -18.90 9.31
N GLU A 311 14.98 -19.80 8.51
CA GLU A 311 14.49 -20.13 7.18
C GLU A 311 13.04 -20.60 7.20
N LYS A 312 12.70 -21.59 8.03
CA LYS A 312 11.33 -22.11 8.14
C LYS A 312 10.34 -21.04 8.61
N TYR A 313 10.76 -20.18 9.54
CA TYR A 313 9.94 -19.08 10.01
C TYR A 313 9.63 -18.09 8.88
N TYR A 314 10.65 -17.61 8.16
CA TYR A 314 10.47 -16.64 7.07
C TYR A 314 9.70 -17.23 5.89
N HIS A 315 9.87 -18.53 5.60
CA HIS A 315 9.06 -19.26 4.63
C HIS A 315 7.58 -19.37 5.06
N ARG A 316 7.30 -19.56 6.35
CA ARG A 316 5.94 -19.61 6.87
C ARG A 316 5.23 -18.27 6.73
N ILE A 317 5.86 -17.18 7.12
CA ILE A 317 5.23 -15.85 7.03
C ILE A 317 5.06 -15.36 5.59
N TYR A 318 5.79 -15.90 4.63
CA TYR A 318 5.51 -15.68 3.21
C TYR A 318 4.09 -16.09 2.83
N SER A 319 3.54 -17.14 3.40
CA SER A 319 2.21 -17.68 3.11
C SER A 319 1.09 -16.95 3.86
N ILE A 320 1.42 -16.04 4.78
CA ILE A 320 0.45 -15.26 5.56
C ILE A 320 0.35 -13.86 4.97
N ALA A 321 -0.78 -13.55 4.34
CA ALA A 321 -0.98 -12.23 3.73
C ALA A 321 -0.90 -11.10 4.77
N GLU A 322 -1.46 -11.30 5.97
CA GLU A 322 -1.41 -10.35 7.08
C GLU A 322 0.03 -9.91 7.43
N ALA A 323 1.01 -10.82 7.36
CA ALA A 323 2.42 -10.53 7.62
C ALA A 323 3.08 -9.59 6.59
N ASN A 324 2.42 -9.36 5.47
CA ASN A 324 2.93 -8.61 4.33
C ASN A 324 2.00 -7.44 3.93
N VAL A 325 0.98 -7.17 4.77
CA VAL A 325 0.16 -5.96 4.73
C VAL A 325 0.71 -4.96 5.74
N TYR A 326 0.93 -3.75 5.30
CA TYR A 326 1.51 -2.67 6.09
C TYR A 326 0.58 -1.46 6.06
N ASP A 327 0.69 -0.63 7.07
CA ASP A 327 0.17 0.74 7.04
C ASP A 327 0.90 1.52 5.94
N ALA A 328 0.14 2.22 5.09
CA ALA A 328 0.66 2.97 3.95
C ALA A 328 0.97 4.43 4.27
N SER A 329 0.94 4.81 5.55
CA SER A 329 1.18 6.20 5.98
C SER A 329 2.59 6.67 5.67
N TYR A 330 2.68 7.93 5.24
CA TYR A 330 3.95 8.60 5.00
C TYR A 330 3.86 10.11 5.16
N VAL A 331 5.03 10.73 5.35
CA VAL A 331 5.27 12.18 5.25
C VAL A 331 6.51 12.40 4.40
N LYS A 332 6.41 13.25 3.37
CA LYS A 332 7.51 13.50 2.40
C LYS A 332 7.76 14.98 2.18
N LEU A 333 9.04 15.35 2.08
CA LEU A 333 9.46 16.62 1.52
C LEU A 333 9.46 16.51 -0.02
N ARG A 334 8.37 16.98 -0.62
CA ARG A 334 8.11 16.82 -2.06
C ARG A 334 8.96 17.71 -2.93
N GLU A 335 9.01 18.97 -2.56
CA GLU A 335 9.71 19.96 -3.36
C GLU A 335 10.38 20.99 -2.45
N VAL A 336 11.55 21.43 -2.86
CA VAL A 336 12.20 22.65 -2.41
C VAL A 336 12.59 23.44 -3.64
N ALA A 337 12.20 24.71 -3.71
CA ALA A 337 12.58 25.59 -4.81
C ALA A 337 13.18 26.88 -4.28
N LEU A 338 14.32 27.24 -4.83
CA LEU A 338 15.00 28.52 -4.57
C LEU A 338 15.00 29.34 -5.84
N SER A 339 14.26 30.46 -5.83
CA SER A 339 14.08 31.35 -6.96
C SER A 339 14.76 32.68 -6.73
N TYR A 340 15.48 33.14 -7.72
CA TYR A 340 16.09 34.45 -7.73
C TYR A 340 15.66 35.27 -8.96
N ARG A 341 15.01 36.41 -8.71
CA ARG A 341 14.65 37.36 -9.76
C ARG A 341 15.83 38.26 -10.04
N LEU A 342 16.23 38.34 -11.29
CA LEU A 342 17.36 39.16 -11.71
C LEU A 342 17.04 40.67 -11.53
N PRO A 343 18.03 41.47 -11.10
CA PRO A 343 17.87 42.93 -10.98
C PRO A 343 17.49 43.58 -12.30
N ARG A 344 16.63 44.61 -12.24
CA ARG A 344 16.20 45.36 -13.42
C ARG A 344 17.35 45.92 -14.28
N LEU A 345 18.46 46.28 -13.65
CA LEU A 345 19.67 46.73 -14.36
C LEU A 345 20.23 45.70 -15.33
N TRP A 346 20.09 44.41 -15.01
CA TRP A 346 20.57 43.31 -15.87
C TRP A 346 19.54 43.00 -16.96
N THR A 347 18.26 42.95 -16.60
CA THR A 347 17.19 42.60 -17.54
C THR A 347 17.03 43.68 -18.60
N GLN A 348 17.14 44.97 -18.24
CA GLN A 348 17.08 46.09 -19.19
C GLN A 348 18.21 46.06 -20.23
N LYS A 349 19.45 45.72 -19.84
CA LYS A 349 20.59 45.53 -20.78
C LYS A 349 20.33 44.44 -21.79
N LEU A 350 19.51 43.45 -21.42
CA LEU A 350 19.18 42.29 -22.27
C LEU A 350 17.82 42.52 -23.00
N HIS A 351 17.22 43.70 -22.91
CA HIS A 351 15.88 44.06 -23.49
C HIS A 351 14.78 43.09 -22.98
N LEU A 352 14.89 42.66 -21.71
CA LEU A 352 13.91 41.82 -21.05
C LEU A 352 13.10 42.60 -20.04
N GLN A 353 11.81 42.32 -19.94
CA GLN A 353 10.94 42.90 -18.90
C GLN A 353 11.27 42.28 -17.53
N GLU A 354 11.45 40.95 -17.51
CA GLU A 354 11.76 40.20 -16.30
C GLU A 354 12.58 38.95 -16.63
N ALA A 355 13.43 38.55 -15.73
CA ALA A 355 14.10 37.24 -15.78
C ALA A 355 14.29 36.69 -14.39
N SER A 356 14.12 35.37 -14.23
CA SER A 356 14.36 34.68 -12.97
C SER A 356 14.99 33.32 -13.21
N VAL A 357 15.79 32.86 -12.25
CA VAL A 357 16.37 31.53 -12.20
C VAL A 357 15.81 30.83 -10.98
N THR A 358 15.32 29.61 -11.16
CA THR A 358 14.80 28.78 -10.07
C THR A 358 15.54 27.44 -10.06
N LEU A 359 16.13 27.10 -8.92
CA LEU A 359 16.65 25.79 -8.62
C LEU A 359 15.57 24.97 -7.92
N THR A 360 15.26 23.80 -8.42
CA THR A 360 14.20 22.94 -7.86
C THR A 360 14.78 21.55 -7.54
N GLY A 361 14.49 21.06 -6.35
CA GLY A 361 14.71 19.66 -5.98
C GLY A 361 13.39 19.00 -5.62
N ARG A 362 13.13 17.80 -6.15
CA ARG A 362 11.89 17.05 -5.90
C ARG A 362 12.15 15.70 -5.29
N ASN A 363 11.19 15.21 -4.49
CA ASN A 363 11.25 13.95 -3.75
C ASN A 363 12.52 13.82 -2.90
N LEU A 364 12.91 14.92 -2.22
CA LEU A 364 14.20 15.04 -1.57
C LEU A 364 14.34 14.15 -0.36
N TRP A 365 13.26 13.97 0.39
CA TRP A 365 13.30 13.24 1.65
C TRP A 365 11.95 12.62 2.00
N THR A 366 11.96 11.33 2.37
CA THR A 366 10.87 10.67 3.08
C THR A 366 11.12 10.87 4.57
N ILE A 367 10.40 11.82 5.17
CA ILE A 367 10.54 12.19 6.58
C ILE A 367 10.07 11.03 7.47
N TYR A 368 8.94 10.42 7.09
CA TYR A 368 8.35 9.28 7.76
C TYR A 368 7.69 8.34 6.75
N LYS A 369 7.75 7.04 7.02
CA LYS A 369 6.94 6.01 6.38
C LYS A 369 6.77 4.81 7.31
N SER A 370 5.59 4.17 7.27
CA SER A 370 5.31 2.97 8.05
C SER A 370 5.80 1.69 7.37
N VAL A 371 5.72 1.62 6.05
CA VAL A 371 6.13 0.42 5.31
C VAL A 371 7.65 0.38 5.13
N PRO A 372 8.33 -0.73 5.48
CA PRO A 372 9.77 -0.87 5.26
C PRO A 372 10.09 -1.17 3.79
N ASN A 373 11.34 -0.90 3.39
CA ASN A 373 12.00 -1.30 2.14
C ASN A 373 11.43 -0.75 0.84
N ILE A 374 10.16 -0.40 0.76
CA ILE A 374 9.50 0.11 -0.46
C ILE A 374 9.07 1.57 -0.28
N ASP A 375 8.73 2.21 -1.36
CA ASP A 375 8.02 3.49 -1.33
C ASP A 375 6.52 3.24 -1.09
N PRO A 376 5.88 3.86 -0.08
CA PRO A 376 4.46 3.67 0.22
C PRO A 376 3.51 4.10 -0.90
N GLU A 377 3.97 4.89 -1.87
CA GLU A 377 3.21 5.28 -3.05
C GLU A 377 3.37 4.32 -4.23
N SER A 378 4.23 3.32 -4.10
CA SER A 378 4.42 2.31 -5.14
C SER A 378 3.21 1.39 -5.21
N ALA A 379 2.32 1.65 -6.14
CA ALA A 379 1.19 0.78 -6.43
C ALA A 379 1.37 0.09 -7.78
N LEU A 380 0.86 -1.14 -7.90
CA LEU A 380 0.92 -1.93 -9.13
C LEU A 380 0.20 -1.22 -10.28
N THR A 381 -0.92 -0.57 -9.98
CA THR A 381 -1.72 0.22 -10.92
C THR A 381 -2.40 1.40 -10.22
N THR A 382 -2.88 2.35 -11.00
CA THR A 382 -3.75 3.44 -10.51
C THR A 382 -5.23 3.04 -10.43
N GLY A 383 -5.55 1.78 -10.79
CA GLY A 383 -6.90 1.23 -10.77
C GLY A 383 -7.18 0.40 -9.51
N ASN A 384 -7.83 -0.73 -9.67
CA ASN A 384 -8.34 -1.56 -8.57
C ASN A 384 -7.26 -2.30 -7.76
N ALA A 385 -5.98 -2.26 -8.15
CA ALA A 385 -4.86 -2.86 -7.44
C ALA A 385 -3.97 -1.83 -6.72
N GLN A 386 -4.50 -0.67 -6.37
CA GLN A 386 -3.75 0.39 -5.67
C GLN A 386 -3.15 -0.05 -4.33
N GLY A 387 -3.78 -0.96 -3.63
CA GLY A 387 -3.30 -1.51 -2.37
C GLY A 387 -2.25 -2.61 -2.52
N VAL A 388 -1.69 -2.84 -3.71
CA VAL A 388 -0.69 -3.88 -3.98
C VAL A 388 0.55 -3.25 -4.57
N GLU A 389 1.69 -3.53 -3.96
CA GLU A 389 3.02 -3.24 -4.51
C GLU A 389 3.65 -4.55 -4.99
N ALA A 390 4.29 -4.51 -6.16
CA ALA A 390 4.97 -5.65 -6.74
C ALA A 390 6.26 -5.23 -7.46
N TYR A 391 7.37 -5.31 -6.75
CA TYR A 391 8.74 -5.08 -7.26
C TYR A 391 8.92 -3.73 -7.96
N SER A 392 8.20 -2.73 -7.50
CA SER A 392 8.23 -1.39 -8.06
C SER A 392 9.51 -0.65 -7.70
N LEU A 393 10.07 0.09 -8.64
CA LEU A 393 11.17 0.99 -8.36
C LEU A 393 10.69 2.14 -7.44
N PRO A 394 11.50 2.54 -6.47
CA PRO A 394 11.16 3.69 -5.64
C PRO A 394 11.15 4.99 -6.46
N THR A 395 10.42 5.98 -5.96
CA THR A 395 10.43 7.33 -6.56
C THR A 395 11.84 7.90 -6.57
N THR A 396 12.21 8.53 -7.69
CA THR A 396 13.54 9.14 -7.87
C THR A 396 13.57 10.56 -7.33
N ARG A 397 14.74 10.97 -6.81
CA ARG A 397 15.03 12.39 -6.57
C ARG A 397 15.37 13.05 -7.89
N SER A 398 14.89 14.26 -8.08
CA SER A 398 15.23 15.05 -9.27
C SER A 398 15.65 16.45 -8.88
N PHE A 399 16.57 17.00 -9.66
CA PHE A 399 17.05 18.38 -9.55
C PHE A 399 16.89 19.05 -10.89
N GLY A 400 16.43 20.30 -10.87
CA GLY A 400 16.18 21.05 -12.08
C GLY A 400 16.61 22.50 -11.93
N VAL A 401 16.89 23.12 -13.07
CA VAL A 401 17.08 24.57 -13.20
C VAL A 401 16.06 25.07 -14.20
N ASN A 402 15.29 26.07 -13.78
CA ASN A 402 14.33 26.73 -14.64
C ASN A 402 14.77 28.18 -14.86
N LEU A 403 14.84 28.61 -16.11
CA LEU A 403 15.05 29.98 -16.50
C LEU A 403 13.74 30.53 -17.10
N SER A 404 13.13 31.50 -16.42
CA SER A 404 11.94 32.20 -16.91
C SER A 404 12.34 33.57 -17.41
N VAL A 405 11.92 33.92 -18.62
CA VAL A 405 12.26 35.18 -19.30
C VAL A 405 10.99 35.76 -19.88
N LYS A 406 10.76 37.05 -19.63
CA LYS A 406 9.66 37.81 -20.18
C LYS A 406 10.20 38.98 -21.04
N PHE A 407 9.77 39.02 -22.29
CA PHE A 407 10.12 40.04 -23.26
C PHE A 407 9.15 41.20 -23.27
#